data_b62b5157b7f463ed9b01c97912705196
#
_entry.id   b62b5157b7f463ed9b01c97912705196
#
_cell.length_a   1.000
_cell.length_b   1.000
_cell.length_c   1.000
_cell.angle_alpha   90.00
_cell.angle_beta   90.00
_cell.angle_gamma   90.00
#
_symmetry.space_group_name_H-M   'P 1'
#
loop_
_entity.id
_entity.type
_entity.pdbx_description
1 polymer ?
#
loop_
_entity_poly.entity_id
_entity_poly.type
_entity_poly.pdbx_seq_one_letter_code
_entity_poly.pdbx_strand_id
1 'polypeptide(L)'
;MDKAFATALAPLPIVRKSAARAALVGLNESHRALLSECFRQFNIEAVPMTTNAAERLHKEKFEACVLALGDGAESVMESIRSSPSNSRCIIYGVGGSAQEAMRYSKYGINAMFSDPLERPAALKLVRATRMLVLHEFRRYVRIPVMTEVSIVGDGRRIIASSIEMSSGGMSVKSAEDFSNGTNVEISFALMTLPRVNLRGSISWRKTKSIGVRFDPTDERRLKVKSWIDSYLEN
;
A
#
# COMPACT_ATOMS: atom_id res chain seq x y z
N MET A 1 -26.78 -39.55 -16.03
CA MET A 1 -27.29 -38.19 -16.36
C MET A 1 -26.68 -37.21 -15.39
N ASP A 2 -25.46 -36.77 -15.71
CA ASP A 2 -24.70 -35.84 -14.87
C ASP A 2 -25.07 -34.41 -15.25
N LYS A 3 -25.73 -33.71 -14.34
CA LYS A 3 -25.96 -32.29 -14.48
C LYS A 3 -24.71 -31.54 -13.98
N ALA A 4 -23.86 -31.15 -14.91
CA ALA A 4 -22.79 -30.20 -14.65
C ALA A 4 -23.39 -28.89 -14.15
N PHE A 5 -23.14 -28.55 -12.90
CA PHE A 5 -23.40 -27.22 -12.35
C PHE A 5 -22.35 -26.24 -12.92
N ALA A 6 -22.69 -25.61 -14.00
CA ALA A 6 -21.98 -24.41 -14.44
C ALA A 6 -22.32 -23.28 -13.46
N THR A 7 -21.51 -23.11 -12.43
CA THR A 7 -21.58 -21.94 -11.57
C THR A 7 -21.12 -20.74 -12.39
N ALA A 8 -22.07 -19.94 -12.85
CA ALA A 8 -21.79 -18.66 -13.50
C ALA A 8 -21.01 -17.79 -12.50
N LEU A 9 -19.73 -17.56 -12.76
CA LEU A 9 -18.91 -16.60 -12.06
C LEU A 9 -19.55 -15.22 -12.25
N ALA A 10 -20.12 -14.68 -11.17
CA ALA A 10 -20.54 -13.29 -11.16
C ALA A 10 -19.34 -12.40 -11.54
N PRO A 11 -19.54 -11.36 -12.38
CA PRO A 11 -18.45 -10.46 -12.73
C PRO A 11 -17.89 -9.86 -11.45
N LEU A 12 -16.58 -9.98 -11.28
CA LEU A 12 -15.87 -9.35 -10.16
C LEU A 12 -16.20 -7.86 -10.15
N PRO A 13 -16.54 -7.26 -9.00
CA PRO A 13 -16.76 -5.84 -8.92
C PRO A 13 -15.52 -5.14 -9.48
N ILE A 14 -15.72 -4.17 -10.37
CA ILE A 14 -14.65 -3.32 -10.92
C ILE A 14 -14.08 -2.55 -9.74
N VAL A 15 -13.05 -3.11 -9.13
CA VAL A 15 -12.29 -2.42 -8.08
C VAL A 15 -11.58 -1.27 -8.77
N ARG A 16 -11.91 -0.03 -8.41
CA ARG A 16 -11.08 1.11 -8.78
C ARG A 16 -9.67 0.78 -8.34
N LYS A 17 -8.74 0.63 -9.29
CA LYS A 17 -7.31 0.52 -8.97
C LYS A 17 -6.99 1.70 -8.07
N SER A 18 -6.69 1.45 -6.80
CA SER A 18 -6.21 2.51 -5.94
C SER A 18 -4.84 2.91 -6.46
N ALA A 19 -4.68 4.16 -6.85
CA ALA A 19 -3.37 4.71 -7.25
C ALA A 19 -2.54 5.00 -5.99
N ALA A 20 -1.22 4.96 -6.12
CA ALA A 20 -0.34 5.49 -5.09
C ALA A 20 -0.62 7.00 -4.92
N ARG A 21 -0.51 7.52 -3.70
CA ARG A 21 -0.85 8.90 -3.37
C ARG A 21 0.38 9.69 -2.93
N ALA A 22 0.54 10.89 -3.48
CA ALA A 22 1.57 11.85 -3.11
C ALA A 22 0.92 13.09 -2.49
N ALA A 23 1.20 13.38 -1.23
CA ALA A 23 0.77 14.62 -0.58
C ALA A 23 1.63 15.78 -1.07
N LEU A 24 1.01 16.93 -1.39
CA LEU A 24 1.68 18.19 -1.76
C LEU A 24 1.45 19.23 -0.67
N VAL A 25 2.48 19.55 0.12
CA VAL A 25 2.38 20.35 1.35
C VAL A 25 3.16 21.65 1.24
N GLY A 26 2.53 22.77 1.58
CA GLY A 26 3.19 24.08 1.64
C GLY A 26 3.67 24.64 0.30
N LEU A 27 3.24 24.06 -0.81
CA LEU A 27 3.65 24.46 -2.16
C LEU A 27 2.76 25.59 -2.71
N ASN A 28 3.34 26.49 -3.49
CA ASN A 28 2.58 27.47 -4.26
C ASN A 28 1.77 26.80 -5.39
N GLU A 29 0.85 27.54 -6.01
CA GLU A 29 -0.06 27.01 -7.03
C GLU A 29 0.69 26.46 -8.25
N SER A 30 1.72 27.17 -8.71
CA SER A 30 2.53 26.77 -9.87
C SER A 30 3.25 25.44 -9.61
N HIS A 31 3.88 25.30 -8.44
CA HIS A 31 4.54 24.04 -8.05
C HIS A 31 3.54 22.89 -7.91
N ARG A 32 2.36 23.15 -7.30
CA ARG A 32 1.30 22.14 -7.17
C ARG A 32 0.82 21.63 -8.53
N ALA A 33 0.53 22.54 -9.45
CA ALA A 33 0.07 22.20 -10.78
C ALA A 33 1.11 21.35 -11.54
N LEU A 34 2.37 21.80 -11.56
CA LEU A 34 3.46 21.13 -12.25
C LEU A 34 3.72 19.73 -11.67
N LEU A 35 3.82 19.61 -10.35
CA LEU A 35 4.08 18.32 -9.71
C LEU A 35 2.90 17.36 -9.85
N SER A 36 1.65 17.87 -9.77
CA SER A 36 0.46 17.06 -10.02
C SER A 36 0.48 16.44 -11.41
N GLU A 37 0.89 17.21 -12.42
CA GLU A 37 1.04 16.70 -13.78
C GLU A 37 2.16 15.66 -13.87
N CYS A 38 3.33 15.91 -13.25
CA CYS A 38 4.45 14.99 -13.24
C CYS A 38 4.10 13.64 -12.58
N PHE A 39 3.45 13.66 -11.43
CA PHE A 39 3.05 12.43 -10.71
C PHE A 39 1.97 11.65 -11.47
N ARG A 40 1.00 12.36 -12.08
CA ARG A 40 -0.08 11.75 -12.88
C ARG A 40 0.46 10.92 -14.04
N GLN A 41 1.56 11.32 -14.68
CA GLN A 41 2.19 10.54 -15.77
C GLN A 41 2.66 9.16 -15.32
N PHE A 42 2.84 8.94 -14.02
CA PHE A 42 3.24 7.67 -13.44
C PHE A 42 2.12 6.98 -12.63
N ASN A 43 0.87 7.39 -12.85
CA ASN A 43 -0.29 6.87 -12.15
C ASN A 43 -0.20 7.04 -10.62
N ILE A 44 0.34 8.17 -10.18
CA ILE A 44 0.41 8.58 -8.77
C ILE A 44 -0.54 9.78 -8.61
N GLU A 45 -1.52 9.65 -7.71
CA GLU A 45 -2.47 10.71 -7.39
C GLU A 45 -1.79 11.77 -6.52
N ALA A 46 -1.69 13.00 -7.02
CA ALA A 46 -1.20 14.13 -6.23
C ALA A 46 -2.36 14.77 -5.45
N VAL A 47 -2.20 14.90 -4.15
CA VAL A 47 -3.22 15.43 -3.23
C VAL A 47 -2.70 16.70 -2.58
N PRO A 48 -3.15 17.89 -3.02
CA PRO A 48 -2.79 19.14 -2.38
C PRO A 48 -3.30 19.22 -0.93
N MET A 49 -2.45 19.75 -0.05
CA MET A 49 -2.78 19.99 1.35
C MET A 49 -2.48 21.44 1.71
N THR A 50 -3.53 22.18 2.03
CA THR A 50 -3.43 23.60 2.41
C THR A 50 -3.53 23.81 3.91
N THR A 51 -4.26 22.94 4.59
CA THR A 51 -4.50 23.01 6.04
C THR A 51 -4.39 21.62 6.65
N ASN A 52 -4.06 21.54 7.94
CA ASN A 52 -4.02 20.29 8.73
C ASN A 52 -3.17 19.16 8.10
N ALA A 53 -2.11 19.53 7.36
CA ALA A 53 -1.29 18.55 6.65
C ALA A 53 -0.68 17.49 7.60
N ALA A 54 -0.15 17.92 8.75
CA ALA A 54 0.45 17.03 9.73
C ALA A 54 -0.58 15.99 10.27
N GLU A 55 -1.79 16.45 10.61
CA GLU A 55 -2.86 15.59 11.11
C GLU A 55 -3.33 14.58 10.04
N ARG A 56 -3.51 15.05 8.81
CA ARG A 56 -3.91 14.19 7.70
C ARG A 56 -2.85 13.15 7.37
N LEU A 57 -1.57 13.54 7.35
CA LEU A 57 -0.44 12.65 7.14
C LEU A 57 -0.25 11.66 8.29
N HIS A 58 -0.75 11.95 9.47
CA HIS A 58 -0.78 10.98 10.56
C HIS A 58 -1.91 9.94 10.40
N LYS A 59 -3.07 10.36 9.89
CA LYS A 59 -4.29 9.53 9.83
C LYS A 59 -4.49 8.82 8.49
N GLU A 60 -4.20 9.50 7.38
CA GLU A 60 -4.40 8.99 6.03
C GLU A 60 -3.10 8.39 5.46
N LYS A 61 -3.21 7.37 4.62
CA LYS A 61 -2.04 6.76 3.94
C LYS A 61 -1.63 7.56 2.72
N PHE A 62 -0.31 7.84 2.64
CA PHE A 62 0.38 8.40 1.48
C PHE A 62 1.69 7.65 1.25
N GLU A 63 2.02 7.36 0.02
CA GLU A 63 3.26 6.70 -0.35
C GLU A 63 4.39 7.70 -0.56
N ALA A 64 4.03 8.95 -0.90
CA ALA A 64 4.97 10.05 -1.07
C ALA A 64 4.44 11.33 -0.41
N CYS A 65 5.36 12.22 -0.04
CA CYS A 65 5.06 13.58 0.39
C CYS A 65 6.08 14.53 -0.23
N VAL A 66 5.59 15.55 -0.90
CA VAL A 66 6.41 16.67 -1.39
C VAL A 66 6.11 17.87 -0.53
N LEU A 67 7.12 18.47 0.06
CA LEU A 67 6.93 19.63 0.92
C LEU A 67 7.96 20.73 0.62
N ALA A 68 7.49 21.99 0.71
CA ALA A 68 8.38 23.13 0.71
C ALA A 68 9.26 23.09 1.98
N LEU A 69 10.57 23.27 1.80
CA LEU A 69 11.48 23.38 2.95
C LEU A 69 11.40 24.80 3.52
N GLY A 70 11.32 24.92 4.83
CA GLY A 70 11.14 26.19 5.53
C GLY A 70 10.33 26.00 6.81
N ASP A 71 9.66 27.07 7.22
CA ASP A 71 8.88 27.07 8.46
C ASP A 71 7.78 26.00 8.44
N GLY A 72 7.73 25.20 9.50
CA GLY A 72 6.76 24.12 9.66
C GLY A 72 7.09 22.79 8.96
N ALA A 73 8.11 22.74 8.11
CA ALA A 73 8.50 21.49 7.43
C ALA A 73 8.91 20.37 8.41
N GLU A 74 9.57 20.74 9.50
CA GLU A 74 10.01 19.82 10.55
C GLU A 74 8.82 19.10 11.20
N SER A 75 7.79 19.84 11.61
CA SER A 75 6.57 19.27 12.22
C SER A 75 5.85 18.29 11.28
N VAL A 76 5.80 18.62 9.99
CA VAL A 76 5.20 17.72 8.98
C VAL A 76 6.01 16.44 8.84
N MET A 77 7.34 16.54 8.77
CA MET A 77 8.22 15.36 8.67
C MET A 77 8.15 14.49 9.92
N GLU A 78 8.10 15.07 11.11
CA GLU A 78 7.91 14.35 12.37
C GLU A 78 6.58 13.59 12.37
N SER A 79 5.51 14.24 11.95
CA SER A 79 4.20 13.63 11.84
C SER A 79 4.21 12.43 10.86
N ILE A 80 4.90 12.55 9.73
CA ILE A 80 5.08 11.44 8.77
C ILE A 80 5.84 10.29 9.44
N ARG A 81 6.97 10.55 10.08
CA ARG A 81 7.84 9.50 10.64
C ARG A 81 7.25 8.82 11.87
N SER A 82 6.44 9.51 12.65
CA SER A 82 5.70 8.95 13.78
C SER A 82 4.39 8.25 13.38
N SER A 83 3.91 8.47 12.15
CA SER A 83 2.67 7.83 11.66
C SER A 83 2.83 6.32 11.52
N PRO A 84 1.89 5.50 12.03
CA PRO A 84 1.90 4.05 11.85
C PRO A 84 1.87 3.61 10.38
N SER A 85 1.25 4.41 9.50
CA SER A 85 1.07 4.09 8.09
C SER A 85 2.08 4.77 7.16
N ASN A 86 2.66 5.93 7.55
CA ASN A 86 3.49 6.76 6.69
C ASN A 86 4.97 6.82 7.11
N SER A 87 5.40 6.11 8.16
CA SER A 87 6.79 6.13 8.64
C SER A 87 7.84 5.87 7.56
N ARG A 88 7.46 5.20 6.47
CA ARG A 88 8.30 4.91 5.30
C ARG A 88 7.92 5.69 4.05
N CYS A 89 7.04 6.69 4.17
CA CYS A 89 6.67 7.58 3.08
C CYS A 89 7.92 8.18 2.42
N ILE A 90 7.94 8.24 1.10
CA ILE A 90 9.02 8.86 0.33
C ILE A 90 8.88 10.38 0.45
N ILE A 91 9.88 11.03 1.03
CA ILE A 91 9.87 12.49 1.26
C ILE A 91 10.70 13.18 0.20
N TYR A 92 10.08 14.15 -0.46
CA TYR A 92 10.72 15.09 -1.37
C TYR A 92 10.69 16.50 -0.76
N GLY A 93 11.84 17.18 -0.75
CA GLY A 93 11.90 18.60 -0.46
C GLY A 93 11.80 19.44 -1.72
N VAL A 94 11.24 20.63 -1.63
CA VAL A 94 11.23 21.65 -2.68
C VAL A 94 11.86 22.93 -2.15
N GLY A 95 12.81 23.48 -2.89
CA GLY A 95 13.56 24.67 -2.48
C GLY A 95 14.58 24.35 -1.39
N GLY A 96 15.16 25.43 -0.86
CA GLY A 96 16.17 25.33 0.16
C GLY A 96 17.59 25.11 -0.37
N SER A 97 18.54 25.49 0.46
CA SER A 97 19.97 25.28 0.23
C SER A 97 20.36 23.83 0.60
N ALA A 98 21.55 23.43 0.17
CA ALA A 98 22.13 22.14 0.61
C ALA A 98 22.25 22.04 2.14
N GLN A 99 22.49 23.17 2.83
CA GLN A 99 22.54 23.23 4.28
C GLN A 99 21.17 22.97 4.92
N GLU A 100 20.11 23.52 4.37
CA GLU A 100 18.74 23.25 4.83
C GLU A 100 18.36 21.79 4.58
N ALA A 101 18.69 21.23 3.43
CA ALA A 101 18.48 19.80 3.17
C ALA A 101 19.22 18.92 4.20
N MET A 102 20.45 19.29 4.60
CA MET A 102 21.19 18.59 5.65
C MET A 102 20.50 18.68 7.01
N ARG A 103 19.90 19.83 7.36
CA ARG A 103 19.14 20.00 8.60
C ARG A 103 18.01 18.99 8.74
N TYR A 104 17.38 18.64 7.63
CA TYR A 104 16.27 17.67 7.60
C TYR A 104 16.71 16.23 7.31
N SER A 105 18.02 15.97 7.19
CA SER A 105 18.54 14.61 6.90
C SER A 105 18.11 13.55 7.91
N LYS A 106 17.94 13.93 9.18
CA LYS A 106 17.43 13.07 10.25
C LYS A 106 16.04 12.47 9.95
N TYR A 107 15.24 13.15 9.12
CA TYR A 107 13.94 12.66 8.70
C TYR A 107 13.99 11.80 7.43
N GLY A 108 15.17 11.62 6.83
CA GLY A 108 15.37 10.78 5.67
C GLY A 108 14.65 11.34 4.43
N ILE A 109 14.97 12.58 4.02
CA ILE A 109 14.56 13.12 2.72
C ILE A 109 15.17 12.22 1.64
N ASN A 110 14.34 11.75 0.72
CA ASN A 110 14.76 10.83 -0.33
C ASN A 110 15.26 11.54 -1.58
N ALA A 111 14.73 12.74 -1.87
CA ALA A 111 15.12 13.53 -3.04
C ALA A 111 14.74 15.00 -2.88
N MET A 112 15.37 15.85 -3.67
CA MET A 112 15.14 17.31 -3.67
C MET A 112 14.78 17.78 -5.06
N PHE A 113 13.71 18.54 -5.15
CA PHE A 113 13.40 19.35 -6.34
C PHE A 113 14.12 20.69 -6.24
N SER A 114 14.69 21.13 -7.34
CA SER A 114 15.29 22.49 -7.44
C SER A 114 14.21 23.57 -7.39
N ASP A 115 14.57 24.74 -6.94
CA ASP A 115 13.81 25.96 -7.08
C ASP A 115 14.67 26.98 -7.86
N PRO A 116 14.24 27.46 -9.02
CA PRO A 116 12.92 27.27 -9.64
C PRO A 116 12.68 25.83 -10.11
N LEU A 117 11.41 25.41 -9.99
CA LEU A 117 10.97 24.05 -10.35
C LEU A 117 10.77 23.96 -11.86
N GLU A 118 11.62 23.22 -12.54
CA GLU A 118 11.54 22.98 -13.97
C GLU A 118 10.91 21.62 -14.29
N ARG A 119 9.95 21.62 -15.23
CA ARG A 119 9.21 20.40 -15.61
C ARG A 119 10.10 19.23 -16.04
N PRO A 120 11.13 19.40 -16.90
CA PRO A 120 11.99 18.29 -17.30
C PRO A 120 12.76 17.66 -16.13
N ALA A 121 13.28 18.50 -15.24
CA ALA A 121 14.00 18.06 -14.03
C ALA A 121 13.07 17.36 -13.04
N ALA A 122 11.89 17.91 -12.80
CA ALA A 122 10.88 17.32 -11.94
C ALA A 122 10.43 15.96 -12.47
N LEU A 123 10.13 15.85 -13.76
CA LEU A 123 9.72 14.60 -14.37
C LEU A 123 10.81 13.53 -14.32
N LYS A 124 12.07 13.91 -14.53
CA LYS A 124 13.23 13.01 -14.40
C LYS A 124 13.35 12.47 -12.97
N LEU A 125 13.17 13.33 -11.96
CA LEU A 125 13.26 12.94 -10.55
C LEU A 125 12.12 12.01 -10.15
N VAL A 126 10.86 12.34 -10.51
CA VAL A 126 9.70 11.47 -10.24
C VAL A 126 9.89 10.11 -10.92
N ARG A 127 10.37 10.07 -12.16
CA ARG A 127 10.67 8.82 -12.86
C ARG A 127 11.72 7.99 -12.13
N ALA A 128 12.82 8.62 -11.70
CA ALA A 128 13.92 7.93 -11.00
C ALA A 128 13.48 7.34 -9.65
N THR A 129 12.54 8.00 -8.96
CA THR A 129 12.08 7.57 -7.63
C THR A 129 10.75 6.79 -7.67
N ARG A 130 10.12 6.66 -8.84
CA ARG A 130 8.83 5.97 -9.01
C ARG A 130 8.80 4.61 -8.33
N MET A 131 9.86 3.81 -8.49
CA MET A 131 9.90 2.46 -7.94
C MET A 131 9.88 2.44 -6.41
N LEU A 132 10.42 3.46 -5.75
CA LEU A 132 10.35 3.60 -4.29
C LEU A 132 8.89 3.84 -3.85
N VAL A 133 8.19 4.76 -4.53
CA VAL A 133 6.77 5.06 -4.26
C VAL A 133 5.90 3.84 -4.48
N LEU A 134 6.07 3.13 -5.60
CA LEU A 134 5.33 1.91 -5.90
C LEU A 134 5.65 0.77 -4.93
N HIS A 135 6.89 0.67 -4.46
CA HIS A 135 7.25 -0.31 -3.43
C HIS A 135 6.47 -0.06 -2.13
N GLU A 136 6.38 1.20 -1.67
CA GLU A 136 5.57 1.53 -0.50
C GLU A 136 4.08 1.29 -0.74
N PHE A 137 3.56 1.60 -1.93
CA PHE A 137 2.18 1.30 -2.30
C PHE A 137 1.87 -0.20 -2.20
N ARG A 138 2.70 -1.05 -2.81
CA ARG A 138 2.51 -2.51 -2.80
C ARG A 138 2.54 -3.15 -1.41
N ARG A 139 3.19 -2.50 -0.45
CA ARG A 139 3.21 -2.98 0.96
C ARG A 139 1.86 -2.87 1.66
N TYR A 140 1.04 -1.89 1.26
CA TYR A 140 -0.23 -1.57 1.91
C TYR A 140 -1.44 -1.94 1.06
N VAL A 141 -1.25 -2.17 -0.24
CA VAL A 141 -2.36 -2.50 -1.11
C VAL A 141 -3.01 -3.81 -0.69
N ARG A 142 -4.34 -3.79 -0.68
CA ARG A 142 -5.17 -4.97 -0.46
C ARG A 142 -6.11 -5.11 -1.64
N ILE A 143 -6.05 -6.26 -2.27
CA ILE A 143 -6.87 -6.57 -3.45
C ILE A 143 -8.09 -7.34 -2.95
N PRO A 144 -9.31 -6.88 -3.25
CA PRO A 144 -10.50 -7.68 -3.02
C PRO A 144 -10.42 -8.96 -3.86
N VAL A 145 -10.43 -10.09 -3.19
CA VAL A 145 -10.39 -11.41 -3.83
C VAL A 145 -11.42 -12.28 -3.14
N MET A 146 -12.41 -12.76 -3.89
CA MET A 146 -13.38 -13.73 -3.40
C MET A 146 -12.96 -15.13 -3.84
N THR A 147 -12.45 -15.91 -2.92
CA THR A 147 -12.14 -17.33 -3.12
C THR A 147 -12.43 -18.11 -1.84
N GLU A 148 -12.71 -19.39 -1.99
CA GLU A 148 -12.81 -20.30 -0.86
C GLU A 148 -11.42 -20.51 -0.25
N VAL A 149 -11.35 -20.42 1.07
CA VAL A 149 -10.12 -20.60 1.86
C VAL A 149 -10.35 -21.70 2.89
N SER A 150 -9.57 -22.77 2.81
CA SER A 150 -9.48 -23.75 3.87
C SER A 150 -8.41 -23.31 4.88
N ILE A 151 -8.77 -23.28 6.15
CA ILE A 151 -7.86 -22.92 7.26
C ILE A 151 -7.82 -24.07 8.23
N VAL A 152 -6.63 -24.59 8.51
CA VAL A 152 -6.38 -25.69 9.44
C VAL A 152 -5.50 -25.17 10.57
N GLY A 153 -5.95 -25.35 11.81
CA GLY A 153 -5.22 -24.96 13.02
C GLY A 153 -5.87 -25.59 14.26
N ASP A 154 -5.14 -25.76 15.33
CA ASP A 154 -5.61 -26.31 16.59
C ASP A 154 -6.38 -27.65 16.42
N GLY A 155 -5.93 -28.50 15.47
CA GLY A 155 -6.54 -29.80 15.18
C GLY A 155 -7.89 -29.73 14.45
N ARG A 156 -8.36 -28.56 14.01
CA ARG A 156 -9.64 -28.39 13.31
C ARG A 156 -9.46 -27.71 11.96
N ARG A 157 -10.41 -27.90 11.08
CA ARG A 157 -10.47 -27.29 9.77
C ARG A 157 -11.74 -26.48 9.63
N ILE A 158 -11.61 -25.25 9.14
CA ILE A 158 -12.75 -24.41 8.75
C ILE A 158 -12.65 -24.04 7.27
N ILE A 159 -13.81 -23.79 6.67
CA ILE A 159 -13.93 -23.24 5.31
C ILE A 159 -14.46 -21.82 5.44
N ALA A 160 -13.78 -20.89 4.81
CA ALA A 160 -14.07 -19.47 4.85
C ALA A 160 -14.04 -18.88 3.44
N SER A 161 -14.52 -17.65 3.27
CA SER A 161 -14.40 -16.91 2.02
C SER A 161 -13.44 -15.73 2.23
N SER A 162 -12.48 -15.53 1.31
CA SER A 162 -11.61 -14.37 1.37
C SER A 162 -12.41 -13.09 1.12
N ILE A 163 -11.97 -11.99 1.75
CA ILE A 163 -12.51 -10.65 1.55
C ILE A 163 -11.50 -9.84 0.74
N GLU A 164 -10.27 -9.80 1.23
CA GLU A 164 -9.17 -9.08 0.60
C GLU A 164 -7.84 -9.76 0.89
N MET A 165 -6.86 -9.52 0.04
CA MET A 165 -5.53 -10.12 0.12
C MET A 165 -4.43 -9.10 -0.13
N SER A 166 -3.32 -9.26 0.57
CA SER A 166 -2.06 -8.55 0.37
C SER A 166 -0.90 -9.54 0.26
N SER A 167 0.29 -9.06 -0.05
CA SER A 167 1.50 -9.90 -0.08
C SER A 167 1.89 -10.49 1.30
N GLY A 168 1.34 -9.94 2.38
CA GLY A 168 1.64 -10.36 3.76
C GLY A 168 0.49 -11.04 4.48
N GLY A 169 -0.69 -11.18 3.88
CA GLY A 169 -1.83 -11.81 4.55
C GLY A 169 -3.15 -11.59 3.83
N MET A 170 -4.20 -12.15 4.41
CA MET A 170 -5.56 -11.99 3.92
C MET A 170 -6.56 -11.80 5.06
N SER A 171 -7.68 -11.18 4.77
CA SER A 171 -8.87 -11.23 5.62
C SER A 171 -9.90 -12.19 5.02
N VAL A 172 -10.54 -12.95 5.87
CA VAL A 172 -11.57 -13.91 5.48
C VAL A 172 -12.83 -13.74 6.31
N LYS A 173 -13.97 -13.97 5.66
CA LYS A 173 -15.27 -14.04 6.32
C LYS A 173 -15.49 -15.48 6.80
N SER A 174 -15.71 -15.64 8.10
CA SER A 174 -15.97 -16.93 8.72
C SER A 174 -16.98 -16.77 9.84
N ALA A 175 -17.82 -17.80 10.03
CA ALA A 175 -18.70 -17.92 11.20
C ALA A 175 -17.93 -18.52 12.41
N GLU A 176 -16.90 -19.28 12.13
CA GLU A 176 -15.99 -19.87 13.12
C GLU A 176 -14.70 -19.04 13.19
N ASP A 177 -14.05 -19.09 14.33
CA ASP A 177 -12.81 -18.34 14.54
C ASP A 177 -11.73 -19.19 15.25
N PHE A 178 -10.51 -18.66 15.20
CA PHE A 178 -9.36 -19.13 15.96
C PHE A 178 -8.90 -18.04 16.93
N SER A 179 -8.21 -18.42 17.97
CA SER A 179 -7.59 -17.43 18.86
C SER A 179 -6.50 -16.64 18.15
N ASN A 180 -6.31 -15.38 18.56
CA ASN A 180 -5.20 -14.59 18.06
C ASN A 180 -3.86 -15.28 18.36
N GLY A 181 -2.95 -15.28 17.40
CA GLY A 181 -1.66 -15.96 17.50
C GLY A 181 -1.67 -17.45 17.11
N THR A 182 -2.84 -18.07 16.93
CA THR A 182 -2.91 -19.48 16.47
C THR A 182 -2.17 -19.63 15.14
N ASN A 183 -1.25 -20.59 15.08
CA ASN A 183 -0.60 -20.99 13.83
C ASN A 183 -1.58 -21.80 12.97
N VAL A 184 -1.65 -21.46 11.70
CA VAL A 184 -2.57 -22.09 10.76
C VAL A 184 -1.90 -22.43 9.44
N GLU A 185 -2.41 -23.47 8.79
CA GLU A 185 -2.18 -23.73 7.37
C GLU A 185 -3.40 -23.25 6.58
N ILE A 186 -3.16 -22.50 5.53
CA ILE A 186 -4.21 -21.97 4.67
C ILE A 186 -4.04 -22.47 3.24
N SER A 187 -5.16 -22.78 2.61
CA SER A 187 -5.20 -23.29 1.24
C SER A 187 -6.30 -22.59 0.45
N PHE A 188 -5.96 -22.01 -0.68
CA PHE A 188 -6.87 -21.28 -1.55
C PHE A 188 -6.42 -21.34 -3.00
N ALA A 189 -7.30 -20.98 -3.93
CA ALA A 189 -7.00 -20.85 -5.35
C ALA A 189 -7.09 -19.40 -5.80
N LEU A 190 -6.24 -19.00 -6.74
CA LEU A 190 -6.31 -17.74 -7.47
C LEU A 190 -6.49 -18.03 -8.95
N MET A 191 -7.18 -17.14 -9.69
CA MET A 191 -7.61 -17.41 -11.07
C MET A 191 -6.50 -17.89 -12.03
N THR A 192 -5.27 -17.47 -11.81
CA THR A 192 -4.15 -17.77 -12.72
C THR A 192 -3.03 -18.59 -12.05
N LEU A 193 -3.26 -19.04 -10.81
CA LEU A 193 -2.27 -19.83 -10.07
C LEU A 193 -2.84 -21.19 -9.69
N PRO A 194 -1.99 -22.23 -9.61
CA PRO A 194 -2.35 -23.46 -8.93
C PRO A 194 -2.74 -23.19 -7.47
N ARG A 195 -3.43 -24.13 -6.84
CA ARG A 195 -3.79 -24.04 -5.43
C ARG A 195 -2.57 -23.67 -4.58
N VAL A 196 -2.70 -22.60 -3.81
CA VAL A 196 -1.65 -22.09 -2.94
C VAL A 196 -1.86 -22.63 -1.52
N ASN A 197 -0.84 -23.22 -0.93
CA ASN A 197 -0.83 -23.66 0.45
C ASN A 197 0.25 -22.87 1.19
N LEU A 198 -0.12 -22.18 2.29
CA LEU A 198 0.77 -21.30 3.05
C LEU A 198 0.63 -21.58 4.54
N ARG A 199 1.72 -21.37 5.28
CA ARG A 199 1.67 -21.22 6.72
C ARG A 199 1.37 -19.77 7.09
N GLY A 200 0.73 -19.58 8.23
CA GLY A 200 0.44 -18.26 8.76
C GLY A 200 0.00 -18.30 10.20
N SER A 201 -0.40 -17.15 10.72
CA SER A 201 -0.97 -17.02 12.05
C SER A 201 -2.17 -16.08 12.05
N ILE A 202 -3.10 -16.30 12.96
CA ILE A 202 -4.24 -15.40 13.16
C ILE A 202 -3.74 -14.10 13.79
N SER A 203 -3.86 -12.98 13.07
CA SER A 203 -3.36 -11.69 13.52
C SER A 203 -4.41 -10.82 14.21
N TRP A 204 -5.66 -10.98 13.85
CA TRP A 204 -6.80 -10.31 14.48
C TRP A 204 -8.10 -11.06 14.18
N ARG A 205 -9.12 -10.77 15.00
CA ARG A 205 -10.47 -11.29 14.79
C ARG A 205 -11.53 -10.21 15.07
N LYS A 206 -12.63 -10.30 14.36
CA LYS A 206 -13.87 -9.51 14.52
C LYS A 206 -15.06 -10.47 14.41
N THR A 207 -16.25 -10.02 14.73
CA THR A 207 -17.49 -10.82 14.87
C THR A 207 -17.76 -11.83 13.74
N LYS A 208 -17.38 -11.53 12.49
CA LYS A 208 -17.61 -12.43 11.33
C LYS A 208 -16.41 -12.47 10.38
N SER A 209 -15.24 -12.11 10.87
CA SER A 209 -14.03 -12.08 10.04
C SER A 209 -12.78 -12.23 10.87
N ILE A 210 -11.79 -12.88 10.29
CA ILE A 210 -10.45 -13.04 10.86
C ILE A 210 -9.40 -12.57 9.86
N GLY A 211 -8.29 -12.07 10.38
CA GLY A 211 -7.12 -11.74 9.60
C GLY A 211 -6.03 -12.77 9.78
N VAL A 212 -5.53 -13.29 8.68
CA VAL A 212 -4.41 -14.24 8.63
C VAL A 212 -3.19 -13.51 8.13
N ARG A 213 -2.11 -13.52 8.91
CA ARG A 213 -0.78 -13.07 8.48
C ARG A 213 -0.03 -14.27 7.91
N PHE A 214 0.51 -14.15 6.71
CA PHE A 214 1.37 -15.17 6.13
C PHE A 214 2.71 -15.24 6.86
N ASP A 215 3.23 -16.44 7.06
CA ASP A 215 4.56 -16.65 7.62
C ASP A 215 5.62 -16.03 6.68
N PRO A 216 6.42 -15.05 7.15
CA PRO A 216 7.42 -14.42 6.31
C PRO A 216 8.53 -15.36 5.83
N THR A 217 8.72 -16.50 6.52
CA THR A 217 9.70 -17.52 6.16
C THR A 217 9.17 -18.55 5.15
N ASP A 218 7.87 -18.57 4.88
CA ASP A 218 7.28 -19.46 3.89
C ASP A 218 7.46 -18.86 2.47
N GLU A 219 8.39 -19.39 1.72
CA GLU A 219 8.71 -18.92 0.36
C GLU A 219 7.54 -19.02 -0.62
N ARG A 220 6.57 -19.91 -0.36
CA ARG A 220 5.38 -20.07 -1.20
C ARG A 220 4.55 -18.79 -1.29
N ARG A 221 4.65 -17.89 -0.28
CA ARG A 221 4.03 -16.55 -0.30
C ARG A 221 4.52 -15.67 -1.46
N LEU A 222 5.71 -15.95 -2.00
CA LEU A 222 6.25 -15.20 -3.13
C LEU A 222 5.39 -15.36 -4.39
N LYS A 223 4.69 -16.48 -4.54
CA LYS A 223 3.71 -16.69 -5.63
C LYS A 223 2.53 -15.72 -5.50
N VAL A 224 2.02 -15.52 -4.28
CA VAL A 224 0.95 -14.55 -4.00
C VAL A 224 1.43 -13.14 -4.27
N LYS A 225 2.64 -12.80 -3.81
CA LYS A 225 3.24 -11.49 -4.07
C LYS A 225 3.36 -11.22 -5.57
N SER A 226 3.91 -12.16 -6.33
CA SER A 226 4.07 -12.04 -7.78
C SER A 226 2.72 -11.88 -8.50
N TRP A 227 1.71 -12.61 -8.05
CA TRP A 227 0.35 -12.50 -8.57
C TRP A 227 -0.25 -11.11 -8.31
N ILE A 228 -0.08 -10.57 -7.09
CA ILE A 228 -0.53 -9.21 -6.74
C ILE A 228 0.20 -8.16 -7.59
N ASP A 229 1.51 -8.30 -7.75
CA ASP A 229 2.31 -7.39 -8.57
C ASP A 229 1.80 -7.38 -10.02
N SER A 230 1.56 -8.54 -10.62
CA SER A 230 0.98 -8.65 -11.97
C SER A 230 -0.44 -8.08 -12.06
N TYR A 231 -1.27 -8.27 -11.02
CA TYR A 231 -2.61 -7.70 -10.97
C TYR A 231 -2.61 -6.16 -10.95
N LEU A 232 -1.62 -5.55 -10.30
CA LEU A 232 -1.49 -4.09 -10.22
C LEU A 232 -0.88 -3.47 -11.48
N GLU A 233 -0.17 -4.24 -12.28
CA GLU A 233 0.46 -3.78 -13.53
C GLU A 233 -0.51 -3.79 -14.72
N ASN A 234 -1.54 -4.63 -14.69
CA ASN A 234 -2.60 -4.74 -15.71
C ASN A 234 -3.78 -3.80 -15.40
#